data_0760e0088c466b2ee773360839ef3bb5
#
_entry.id   0760e0088c466b2ee773360839ef3bb5
#
_cell.length_a   1.000
_cell.length_b   1.000
_cell.length_c   1.000
_cell.angle_alpha   90.00
_cell.angle_beta   90.00
_cell.angle_gamma   90.00
#
_symmetry.space_group_name_H-M   'P 1'
#
loop_
_entity.id
_entity.type
_entity.pdbx_description
1 polymer ?
#
loop_
_entity_poly.entity_id
_entity_poly.type
_entity_poly.pdbx_seq_one_letter_code
_entity_poly.pdbx_strand_id
1 'polypeptide(L)'
;MSKYLKIFTGISIFYLILLLTKQDALAWYFKPLLLPFLVLETYKSNDFRTKNLLLSALFFSWIGDVVLMFAHKDELFFILGLVSFLISHILFILLFTKQNQTKANSNFFWIGFIFVILYLFEILHFLFPYLGGLKIPVTIYASTISIMLLMAIKGYFNWSKPNNLTILIGALFFVSSDSILAINKFYPELELPKSGFLIMITYITAQFLITKGILELNKKK
;
A
#
# COMPACT_ATOMS: atom_id res chain seq x y z
N MET A 1 16.22 4.49 -14.15
CA MET A 1 15.64 4.87 -12.84
C MET A 1 16.00 6.32 -12.57
N SER A 2 15.01 7.16 -12.26
CA SER A 2 15.23 8.59 -11.99
C SER A 2 16.06 8.84 -10.71
N LYS A 3 16.50 10.09 -10.50
CA LYS A 3 17.26 10.49 -9.31
C LYS A 3 16.48 10.21 -8.02
N TYR A 4 15.21 10.58 -7.95
CA TYR A 4 14.40 10.46 -6.73
C TYR A 4 14.07 9.00 -6.41
N LEU A 5 13.82 8.15 -7.41
CA LEU A 5 13.66 6.70 -7.20
C LEU A 5 14.92 6.04 -6.67
N LYS A 6 16.13 6.48 -7.12
CA LYS A 6 17.40 5.97 -6.58
C LYS A 6 17.57 6.36 -5.11
N ILE A 7 17.25 7.63 -4.76
CA ILE A 7 17.33 8.11 -3.38
C ILE A 7 16.33 7.34 -2.49
N PHE A 8 15.07 7.20 -2.94
CA PHE A 8 14.06 6.39 -2.25
C PHE A 8 14.57 4.98 -1.96
N THR A 9 15.11 4.30 -2.97
CA THR A 9 15.64 2.93 -2.82
C THR A 9 16.80 2.90 -1.82
N GLY A 10 17.73 3.84 -1.88
CA GLY A 10 18.86 3.91 -0.96
C GLY A 10 18.43 4.12 0.50
N ILE A 11 17.54 5.10 0.74
CA ILE A 11 17.01 5.36 2.09
C ILE A 11 16.17 4.18 2.59
N SER A 12 15.40 3.54 1.71
CA SER A 12 14.58 2.37 2.06
C SER A 12 15.44 1.19 2.48
N ILE A 13 16.51 0.89 1.74
CA ILE A 13 17.47 -0.17 2.11
C ILE A 13 18.12 0.15 3.46
N PHE A 14 18.59 1.37 3.65
CA PHE A 14 19.18 1.80 4.91
C PHE A 14 18.19 1.66 6.08
N TYR A 15 16.96 2.13 5.91
CA TYR A 15 15.90 1.99 6.90
C TYR A 15 15.60 0.52 7.26
N LEU A 16 15.52 -0.35 6.25
CA LEU A 16 15.30 -1.79 6.47
C LEU A 16 16.46 -2.47 7.20
N ILE A 17 17.70 -2.03 6.94
CA ILE A 17 18.88 -2.50 7.70
C ILE A 17 18.78 -2.08 9.16
N LEU A 18 18.35 -0.84 9.46
CA LEU A 18 18.14 -0.37 10.83
C LEU A 18 17.12 -1.23 11.58
N LEU A 19 16.00 -1.60 10.93
CA LEU A 19 15.01 -2.51 11.52
C LEU A 19 15.56 -3.91 11.77
N LEU A 20 16.38 -4.45 10.86
CA LEU A 20 17.01 -5.76 11.03
C LEU A 20 18.02 -5.78 12.16
N THR A 21 18.75 -4.67 12.35
CA THR A 21 19.77 -4.51 13.41
C THR A 21 19.19 -4.00 14.73
N LYS A 22 17.84 -3.91 14.83
CA LYS A 22 17.12 -3.44 16.03
C LYS A 22 17.50 -2.01 16.46
N GLN A 23 17.85 -1.15 15.52
CA GLN A 23 18.13 0.26 15.77
C GLN A 23 16.84 1.10 15.58
N ASP A 24 15.79 0.75 16.33
CA ASP A 24 14.45 1.31 16.16
C ASP A 24 14.42 2.83 16.42
N ALA A 25 15.22 3.31 17.38
CA ALA A 25 15.31 4.75 17.68
C ALA A 25 15.83 5.55 16.48
N LEU A 26 16.81 5.03 15.74
CA LEU A 26 17.34 5.67 14.54
C LEU A 26 16.35 5.51 13.36
N ALA A 27 15.79 4.31 13.19
CA ALA A 27 14.79 4.03 12.16
C ALA A 27 13.59 5.00 12.28
N TRP A 28 13.19 5.37 13.48
CA TRP A 28 12.10 6.31 13.73
C TRP A 28 12.29 7.65 12.99
N TYR A 29 13.51 8.21 12.94
CA TYR A 29 13.79 9.46 12.23
C TYR A 29 13.79 9.31 10.71
N PHE A 30 14.07 8.12 10.19
CA PHE A 30 14.12 7.87 8.73
C PHE A 30 12.76 7.53 8.13
N LYS A 31 11.80 6.99 8.91
CA LYS A 31 10.48 6.60 8.42
C LYS A 31 9.74 7.74 7.71
N PRO A 32 9.65 8.97 8.26
CA PRO A 32 8.96 10.07 7.59
C PRO A 32 9.61 10.54 6.28
N LEU A 33 10.87 10.19 6.04
CA LEU A 33 11.62 10.60 4.84
C LEU A 33 11.39 9.67 3.64
N LEU A 34 10.77 8.50 3.83
CA LEU A 34 10.61 7.51 2.76
C LEU A 34 9.70 8.03 1.65
N LEU A 35 8.43 8.23 1.91
CA LEU A 35 7.45 8.59 0.88
C LEU A 35 7.65 9.95 0.21
N PRO A 36 8.19 10.99 0.85
CA PRO A 36 8.45 12.27 0.19
C PRO A 36 9.26 12.15 -1.10
N PHE A 37 10.16 11.17 -1.24
CA PHE A 37 10.90 10.97 -2.48
C PHE A 37 10.04 10.39 -3.61
N LEU A 38 9.02 9.56 -3.29
CA LEU A 38 8.04 9.12 -4.29
C LEU A 38 7.08 10.25 -4.68
N VAL A 39 6.70 11.09 -3.72
CA VAL A 39 5.91 12.32 -4.00
C VAL A 39 6.70 13.25 -4.93
N LEU A 40 7.98 13.51 -4.64
CA LEU A 40 8.84 14.34 -5.48
C LEU A 40 9.05 13.74 -6.88
N GLU A 41 9.23 12.42 -6.98
CA GLU A 41 9.31 11.73 -8.28
C GLU A 41 8.04 11.97 -9.11
N THR A 42 6.88 11.74 -8.48
CA THR A 42 5.58 11.95 -9.13
C THR A 42 5.37 13.42 -9.49
N TYR A 43 5.70 14.34 -8.60
CA TYR A 43 5.55 15.79 -8.83
C TYR A 43 6.42 16.27 -10.02
N LYS A 44 7.65 15.79 -10.12
CA LYS A 44 8.59 16.14 -11.19
C LYS A 44 8.37 15.37 -12.50
N SER A 45 7.50 14.37 -12.50
CA SER A 45 7.15 13.63 -13.73
C SER A 45 6.34 14.49 -14.69
N ASN A 46 6.30 14.11 -15.97
CA ASN A 46 5.41 14.72 -16.95
C ASN A 46 3.95 14.69 -16.50
N ASP A 47 3.15 15.65 -16.96
CA ASP A 47 1.74 15.69 -16.61
C ASP A 47 0.96 14.56 -17.30
N PHE A 48 0.07 13.93 -16.51
CA PHE A 48 -0.88 12.93 -16.97
C PHE A 48 -2.20 13.07 -16.19
N ARG A 49 -3.27 12.57 -16.77
CA ARG A 49 -4.66 12.75 -16.30
C ARG A 49 -4.87 12.46 -14.80
N THR A 50 -4.17 11.47 -14.28
CA THR A 50 -4.38 10.95 -12.92
C THR A 50 -3.23 11.28 -11.96
N LYS A 51 -2.33 12.20 -12.34
CA LYS A 51 -1.16 12.60 -11.54
C LYS A 51 -1.53 13.07 -10.12
N ASN A 52 -2.55 13.92 -10.03
CA ASN A 52 -3.00 14.45 -8.73
C ASN A 52 -3.58 13.35 -7.83
N LEU A 53 -4.22 12.32 -8.39
CA LEU A 53 -4.70 11.17 -7.60
C LEU A 53 -3.52 10.39 -7.01
N LEU A 54 -2.46 10.16 -7.80
CA LEU A 54 -1.26 9.50 -7.31
C LEU A 54 -0.56 10.33 -6.22
N LEU A 55 -0.40 11.64 -6.43
CA LEU A 55 0.17 12.55 -5.44
C LEU A 55 -0.62 12.54 -4.13
N SER A 56 -1.95 12.62 -4.22
CA SER A 56 -2.82 12.60 -3.05
C SER A 56 -2.76 11.24 -2.32
N ALA A 57 -2.76 10.12 -3.06
CA ALA A 57 -2.64 8.80 -2.46
C ALA A 57 -1.32 8.63 -1.69
N LEU A 58 -0.19 9.03 -2.29
CA LEU A 58 1.11 9.00 -1.63
C LEU A 58 1.16 9.94 -0.41
N PHE A 59 0.53 11.12 -0.50
CA PHE A 59 0.47 12.07 0.60
C PHE A 59 -0.31 11.53 1.80
N PHE A 60 -1.49 10.94 1.58
CA PHE A 60 -2.27 10.32 2.65
C PHE A 60 -1.60 9.06 3.20
N SER A 61 -0.89 8.27 2.38
CA SER A 61 -0.04 7.20 2.87
C SER A 61 1.07 7.73 3.78
N TRP A 62 1.73 8.82 3.41
CA TRP A 62 2.75 9.48 4.22
C TRP A 62 2.21 9.98 5.56
N ILE A 63 1.03 10.64 5.56
CA ILE A 63 0.35 11.04 6.82
C ILE A 63 0.09 9.80 7.69
N GLY A 64 -0.43 8.72 7.11
CA GLY A 64 -0.67 7.46 7.81
C GLY A 64 0.62 6.91 8.46
N ASP A 65 1.73 6.91 7.71
CA ASP A 65 3.05 6.49 8.23
C ASP A 65 3.47 7.31 9.44
N VAL A 66 3.37 8.65 9.36
CA VAL A 66 3.77 9.55 10.44
C VAL A 66 2.86 9.39 11.66
N VAL A 67 1.55 9.31 11.45
CA VAL A 67 0.57 9.17 12.55
C VAL A 67 0.74 7.82 13.26
N LEU A 68 0.93 6.72 12.52
CA LEU A 68 1.16 5.39 13.11
C LEU A 68 2.43 5.30 13.96
N MET A 69 3.42 6.18 13.76
CA MET A 69 4.60 6.23 14.64
C MET A 69 4.25 6.54 16.08
N PHE A 70 3.12 7.18 16.33
CA PHE A 70 2.63 7.55 17.66
C PHE A 70 1.56 6.58 18.20
N ALA A 71 1.24 5.49 17.49
CA ALA A 71 0.21 4.53 17.87
C ALA A 71 0.50 3.81 19.22
N HIS A 72 1.73 3.87 19.71
CA HIS A 72 2.12 3.37 21.04
C HIS A 72 1.71 4.31 22.18
N LYS A 73 1.40 5.59 21.89
CA LYS A 73 1.02 6.58 22.90
C LYS A 73 -0.48 6.56 23.21
N ASP A 74 -1.31 6.38 22.16
CA ASP A 74 -2.76 6.34 22.29
C ASP A 74 -3.36 5.60 21.08
N GLU A 75 -4.44 4.84 21.33
CA GLU A 75 -5.16 4.10 20.29
C GLU A 75 -5.75 5.04 19.21
N LEU A 76 -6.04 6.29 19.58
CA LEU A 76 -6.50 7.30 18.63
C LEU A 76 -5.52 7.49 17.46
N PHE A 77 -4.20 7.48 17.72
CA PHE A 77 -3.20 7.60 16.64
C PHE A 77 -3.23 6.39 15.69
N PHE A 78 -3.52 5.20 16.21
CA PHE A 78 -3.70 4.04 15.36
C PHE A 78 -4.93 4.21 14.46
N ILE A 79 -6.06 4.63 15.02
CA ILE A 79 -7.30 4.86 14.26
C ILE A 79 -7.12 5.96 13.20
N LEU A 80 -6.50 7.09 13.56
CA LEU A 80 -6.22 8.18 12.61
C LEU A 80 -5.27 7.75 11.49
N GLY A 81 -4.27 6.93 11.82
CA GLY A 81 -3.39 6.33 10.83
C GLY A 81 -4.15 5.43 9.84
N LEU A 82 -5.04 4.56 10.35
CA LEU A 82 -5.90 3.72 9.50
C LEU A 82 -6.84 4.56 8.62
N VAL A 83 -7.44 5.63 9.15
CA VAL A 83 -8.29 6.53 8.35
C VAL A 83 -7.48 7.18 7.23
N SER A 84 -6.25 7.59 7.50
CA SER A 84 -5.38 8.18 6.48
C SER A 84 -5.04 7.16 5.37
N PHE A 85 -4.70 5.93 5.74
CA PHE A 85 -4.49 4.85 4.77
C PHE A 85 -5.77 4.46 4.02
N LEU A 86 -6.93 4.47 4.69
CA LEU A 86 -8.23 4.26 4.04
C LEU A 86 -8.47 5.26 2.91
N ILE A 87 -8.22 6.55 3.17
CA ILE A 87 -8.32 7.61 2.16
C ILE A 87 -7.33 7.33 1.01
N SER A 88 -6.09 6.94 1.34
CA SER A 88 -5.10 6.58 0.33
C SER A 88 -5.57 5.42 -0.56
N HIS A 89 -6.15 4.36 0.01
CA HIS A 89 -6.68 3.23 -0.75
C HIS A 89 -7.84 3.63 -1.66
N ILE A 90 -8.75 4.49 -1.19
CA ILE A 90 -9.84 5.05 -2.02
C ILE A 90 -9.25 5.84 -3.20
N LEU A 91 -8.20 6.62 -2.97
CA LEU A 91 -7.51 7.36 -4.03
C LEU A 91 -6.81 6.43 -5.02
N PHE A 92 -6.20 5.33 -4.56
CA PHE A 92 -5.67 4.29 -5.45
C PHE A 92 -6.77 3.58 -6.26
N ILE A 93 -7.93 3.30 -5.68
CA ILE A 93 -9.09 2.77 -6.43
C ILE A 93 -9.48 3.72 -7.55
N LEU A 94 -9.64 5.02 -7.23
CA LEU A 94 -9.96 6.04 -8.23
C LEU A 94 -8.85 6.19 -9.28
N LEU A 95 -7.60 6.13 -8.88
CA LEU A 95 -6.44 6.14 -9.76
C LEU A 95 -6.48 4.98 -10.75
N PHE A 96 -6.68 3.76 -10.27
CA PHE A 96 -6.71 2.55 -11.09
C PHE A 96 -7.90 2.52 -12.06
N THR A 97 -9.07 2.95 -11.61
CA THR A 97 -10.27 2.99 -12.46
C THR A 97 -10.18 4.03 -13.58
N LYS A 98 -9.42 5.13 -13.37
CA LYS A 98 -9.28 6.21 -14.35
C LYS A 98 -8.11 6.05 -15.31
N GLN A 99 -7.30 4.96 -15.19
CA GLN A 99 -6.25 4.68 -16.18
C GLN A 99 -6.84 4.31 -17.53
N ASN A 100 -6.11 4.62 -18.60
CA ASN A 100 -6.48 4.24 -19.96
C ASN A 100 -6.56 2.71 -20.06
N GLN A 101 -7.71 2.20 -20.50
CA GLN A 101 -7.96 0.77 -20.62
C GLN A 101 -7.91 0.36 -22.08
N THR A 102 -7.20 -0.72 -22.38
CA THR A 102 -7.40 -1.48 -23.61
C THR A 102 -8.60 -2.40 -23.37
N LYS A 103 -9.56 -2.46 -24.32
CA LYS A 103 -10.75 -3.31 -24.16
C LYS A 103 -10.36 -4.79 -24.20
N ALA A 104 -10.04 -5.37 -23.06
CA ALA A 104 -9.87 -6.80 -22.90
C ALA A 104 -10.92 -7.30 -21.89
N ASN A 105 -11.96 -7.97 -22.38
CA ASN A 105 -12.81 -8.77 -21.50
C ASN A 105 -12.07 -10.09 -21.23
N SER A 106 -11.63 -10.27 -20.01
CA SER A 106 -10.99 -11.52 -19.61
C SER A 106 -11.87 -12.24 -18.58
N ASN A 107 -12.28 -13.46 -18.90
CA ASN A 107 -12.99 -14.34 -17.96
C ASN A 107 -12.11 -14.67 -16.75
N PHE A 108 -10.79 -14.57 -16.87
CA PHE A 108 -9.84 -14.74 -15.76
C PHE A 108 -9.98 -13.68 -14.65
N PHE A 109 -10.60 -12.53 -14.93
CA PHE A 109 -10.93 -11.55 -13.88
C PHE A 109 -11.80 -12.17 -12.77
N TRP A 110 -12.76 -13.03 -13.13
CA TRP A 110 -13.65 -13.68 -12.17
C TRP A 110 -12.93 -14.63 -11.22
N ILE A 111 -11.84 -15.25 -11.67
CA ILE A 111 -10.98 -16.08 -10.83
C ILE A 111 -10.30 -15.19 -9.77
N GLY A 112 -9.74 -14.07 -10.17
CA GLY A 112 -9.17 -13.09 -9.24
C GLY A 112 -10.20 -12.50 -8.28
N PHE A 113 -11.43 -12.25 -8.75
CA PHE A 113 -12.54 -11.80 -7.91
C PHE A 113 -12.87 -12.81 -6.81
N ILE A 114 -13.05 -14.09 -7.16
CA ILE A 114 -13.32 -15.15 -6.19
C ILE A 114 -12.18 -15.24 -5.17
N PHE A 115 -10.93 -15.21 -5.61
CA PHE A 115 -9.76 -15.25 -4.74
C PHE A 115 -9.76 -14.09 -3.72
N VAL A 116 -10.06 -12.86 -4.16
CA VAL A 116 -10.08 -11.68 -3.27
C VAL A 116 -11.25 -11.76 -2.29
N ILE A 117 -12.41 -12.28 -2.69
CA ILE A 117 -13.54 -12.48 -1.77
C ILE A 117 -13.22 -13.54 -0.72
N LEU A 118 -12.61 -14.65 -1.11
CA LEU A 118 -12.16 -15.68 -0.16
C LEU A 118 -11.12 -15.11 0.81
N TYR A 119 -10.13 -14.39 0.30
CA TYR A 119 -9.14 -13.70 1.14
C TYR A 119 -9.81 -12.75 2.14
N LEU A 120 -10.75 -11.89 1.69
CA LEU A 120 -11.46 -10.96 2.57
C LEU A 120 -12.24 -11.70 3.66
N PHE A 121 -12.92 -12.78 3.29
CA PHE A 121 -13.66 -13.60 4.23
C PHE A 121 -12.73 -14.22 5.27
N GLU A 122 -11.64 -14.85 4.85
CA GLU A 122 -10.68 -15.51 5.74
C GLU A 122 -10.00 -14.54 6.71
N ILE A 123 -9.52 -13.39 6.22
CA ILE A 123 -8.84 -12.41 7.10
C ILE A 123 -9.82 -11.81 8.12
N LEU A 124 -11.06 -11.52 7.73
CA LEU A 124 -12.07 -11.02 8.64
C LEU A 124 -12.52 -12.11 9.63
N HIS A 125 -12.75 -13.33 9.17
CA HIS A 125 -13.11 -14.47 10.04
C HIS A 125 -12.03 -14.70 11.10
N PHE A 126 -10.76 -14.68 10.70
CA PHE A 126 -9.63 -14.86 11.60
C PHE A 126 -9.53 -13.74 12.64
N LEU A 127 -9.66 -12.47 12.22
CA LEU A 127 -9.45 -11.33 13.11
C LEU A 127 -10.69 -10.99 13.96
N PHE A 128 -11.90 -11.33 13.52
CA PHE A 128 -13.16 -10.86 14.11
C PHE A 128 -13.30 -11.09 15.62
N PRO A 129 -12.83 -12.22 16.21
CA PRO A 129 -12.86 -12.44 17.65
C PRO A 129 -12.02 -11.42 18.45
N TYR A 130 -10.96 -10.86 17.84
CA TYR A 130 -9.96 -10.03 18.50
C TYR A 130 -10.16 -8.52 18.29
N LEU A 131 -11.10 -8.10 17.43
CA LEU A 131 -11.28 -6.71 17.04
C LEU A 131 -12.01 -5.83 18.07
N GLY A 132 -12.69 -6.42 19.07
CA GLY A 132 -13.45 -5.65 20.07
C GLY A 132 -14.39 -4.60 19.44
N GLY A 133 -14.22 -3.33 19.81
CA GLY A 133 -14.98 -2.20 19.26
C GLY A 133 -14.59 -1.78 17.85
N LEU A 134 -13.47 -2.30 17.31
CA LEU A 134 -12.95 -1.94 15.98
C LEU A 134 -13.48 -2.82 14.85
N LYS A 135 -14.48 -3.68 15.10
CA LYS A 135 -15.07 -4.58 14.09
C LYS A 135 -15.50 -3.83 12.83
N ILE A 136 -16.26 -2.74 12.99
CA ILE A 136 -16.76 -1.95 11.86
C ILE A 136 -15.63 -1.22 11.12
N PRO A 137 -14.76 -0.45 11.78
CA PRO A 137 -13.63 0.22 11.12
C PRO A 137 -12.72 -0.75 10.34
N VAL A 138 -12.37 -1.89 10.94
CA VAL A 138 -11.49 -2.88 10.29
C VAL A 138 -12.19 -3.56 9.12
N THR A 139 -13.50 -3.86 9.22
CA THR A 139 -14.25 -4.42 8.09
C THR A 139 -14.30 -3.44 6.91
N ILE A 140 -14.55 -2.15 7.15
CA ILE A 140 -14.54 -1.12 6.11
C ILE A 140 -13.16 -1.03 5.46
N TYR A 141 -12.11 -1.02 6.28
CA TYR A 141 -10.73 -0.97 5.82
C TYR A 141 -10.36 -2.18 4.95
N ALA A 142 -10.60 -3.40 5.46
CA ALA A 142 -10.31 -4.64 4.74
C ALA A 142 -11.08 -4.74 3.42
N SER A 143 -12.34 -4.30 3.41
CA SER A 143 -13.16 -4.23 2.18
C SER A 143 -12.58 -3.24 1.18
N THR A 144 -12.13 -2.07 1.63
CA THR A 144 -11.57 -1.04 0.75
C THR A 144 -10.26 -1.48 0.10
N ILE A 145 -9.34 -2.07 0.88
CA ILE A 145 -8.08 -2.56 0.30
C ILE A 145 -8.31 -3.76 -0.63
N SER A 146 -9.29 -4.61 -0.35
CA SER A 146 -9.71 -5.69 -1.24
C SER A 146 -10.26 -5.16 -2.56
N ILE A 147 -11.06 -4.08 -2.55
CA ILE A 147 -11.52 -3.41 -3.76
C ILE A 147 -10.35 -2.79 -4.53
N MET A 148 -9.37 -2.19 -3.84
CA MET A 148 -8.15 -1.69 -4.47
C MET A 148 -7.42 -2.82 -5.23
N LEU A 149 -7.25 -3.98 -4.60
CA LEU A 149 -6.64 -5.15 -5.25
C LEU A 149 -7.45 -5.63 -6.46
N LEU A 150 -8.79 -5.67 -6.35
CA LEU A 150 -9.67 -6.02 -7.49
C LEU A 150 -9.49 -5.06 -8.67
N MET A 151 -9.31 -3.76 -8.40
CA MET A 151 -9.06 -2.79 -9.47
C MET A 151 -7.69 -2.98 -10.10
N ALA A 152 -6.67 -3.37 -9.33
CA ALA A 152 -5.35 -3.74 -9.87
C ALA A 152 -5.41 -5.02 -10.71
N ILE A 153 -6.16 -6.05 -10.28
CA ILE A 153 -6.40 -7.27 -11.07
C ILE A 153 -7.12 -6.94 -12.38
N LYS A 154 -8.18 -6.11 -12.33
CA LYS A 154 -8.86 -5.63 -13.55
C LYS A 154 -7.88 -4.89 -14.46
N GLY A 155 -7.04 -4.04 -13.89
CA GLY A 155 -6.00 -3.31 -14.60
C GLY A 155 -4.96 -4.22 -15.26
N TYR A 156 -4.58 -5.33 -14.62
CA TYR A 156 -3.66 -6.30 -15.20
C TYR A 156 -4.12 -6.82 -16.55
N PHE A 157 -5.42 -7.02 -16.73
CA PHE A 157 -5.97 -7.45 -18.03
C PHE A 157 -6.17 -6.30 -19.01
N ASN A 158 -6.25 -5.04 -18.53
CA ASN A 158 -6.66 -3.90 -19.33
C ASN A 158 -5.56 -2.86 -19.58
N TRP A 159 -4.42 -2.93 -18.91
CA TRP A 159 -3.31 -1.98 -19.06
C TRP A 159 -2.17 -2.58 -19.88
N SER A 160 -1.31 -1.70 -20.42
CA SER A 160 -0.17 -2.12 -21.22
C SER A 160 0.91 -2.82 -20.40
N LYS A 161 1.48 -3.88 -21.00
CA LYS A 161 2.63 -4.61 -20.45
C LYS A 161 3.91 -3.77 -20.59
N PRO A 162 4.91 -3.93 -19.68
CA PRO A 162 4.91 -4.78 -18.48
C PRO A 162 4.31 -4.11 -17.24
N ASN A 163 3.85 -2.85 -17.36
CA ASN A 163 3.48 -2.00 -16.22
C ASN A 163 2.24 -2.52 -15.47
N ASN A 164 1.34 -3.20 -16.18
CA ASN A 164 0.17 -3.86 -15.59
C ASN A 164 0.57 -4.87 -14.51
N LEU A 165 1.58 -5.72 -14.76
CA LEU A 165 2.08 -6.69 -13.79
C LEU A 165 2.79 -6.00 -12.61
N THR A 166 3.56 -4.95 -12.88
CA THR A 166 4.26 -4.18 -11.85
C THR A 166 3.28 -3.58 -10.85
N ILE A 167 2.17 -3.00 -11.32
CA ILE A 167 1.13 -2.40 -10.47
C ILE A 167 0.40 -3.50 -9.68
N LEU A 168 0.06 -4.62 -10.32
CA LEU A 168 -0.61 -5.74 -9.64
C LEU A 168 0.26 -6.31 -8.51
N ILE A 169 1.55 -6.56 -8.76
CA ILE A 169 2.48 -7.03 -7.74
C ILE A 169 2.57 -6.01 -6.60
N GLY A 170 2.64 -4.71 -6.91
CA GLY A 170 2.61 -3.65 -5.91
C GLY A 170 1.35 -3.69 -5.03
N ALA A 171 0.17 -3.89 -5.65
CA ALA A 171 -1.09 -4.00 -4.90
C ALA A 171 -1.14 -5.25 -4.00
N LEU A 172 -0.60 -6.38 -4.47
CA LEU A 172 -0.47 -7.60 -3.64
C LEU A 172 0.45 -7.36 -2.44
N PHE A 173 1.59 -6.72 -2.63
CA PHE A 173 2.48 -6.36 -1.52
C PHE A 173 1.82 -5.40 -0.53
N PHE A 174 0.97 -4.48 -1.01
CA PHE A 174 0.24 -3.58 -0.11
C PHE A 174 -0.74 -4.34 0.78
N VAL A 175 -1.57 -5.19 0.17
CA VAL A 175 -2.50 -6.06 0.92
C VAL A 175 -1.74 -6.93 1.93
N SER A 176 -0.60 -7.50 1.53
CA SER A 176 0.24 -8.30 2.43
C SER A 176 0.76 -7.48 3.62
N SER A 177 1.23 -6.26 3.38
CA SER A 177 1.69 -5.35 4.43
C SER A 177 0.60 -5.07 5.46
N ASP A 178 -0.60 -4.71 4.99
CA ASP A 178 -1.71 -4.37 5.87
C ASP A 178 -2.26 -5.59 6.60
N SER A 179 -2.23 -6.76 5.97
CA SER A 179 -2.57 -8.03 6.64
C SER A 179 -1.62 -8.34 7.78
N ILE A 180 -0.31 -8.20 7.56
CA ILE A 180 0.70 -8.42 8.60
C ILE A 180 0.52 -7.38 9.72
N LEU A 181 0.27 -6.11 9.38
CA LEU A 181 -0.01 -5.05 10.36
C LEU A 181 -1.24 -5.39 11.21
N ALA A 182 -2.34 -5.83 10.59
CA ALA A 182 -3.56 -6.18 11.29
C ALA A 182 -3.37 -7.40 12.20
N ILE A 183 -2.72 -8.46 11.72
CA ILE A 183 -2.41 -9.65 12.52
C ILE A 183 -1.52 -9.26 13.71
N ASN A 184 -0.45 -8.52 13.48
CA ASN A 184 0.47 -8.10 14.54
C ASN A 184 -0.21 -7.19 15.59
N LYS A 185 -1.19 -6.40 15.18
CA LYS A 185 -1.92 -5.50 16.08
C LYS A 185 -3.00 -6.21 16.90
N PHE A 186 -3.79 -7.07 16.25
CA PHE A 186 -5.01 -7.64 16.85
C PHE A 186 -4.82 -9.07 17.37
N TYR A 187 -3.80 -9.78 16.90
CA TYR A 187 -3.47 -11.14 17.34
C TYR A 187 -2.01 -11.24 17.79
N PRO A 188 -1.64 -10.57 18.90
CA PRO A 188 -0.26 -10.51 19.38
C PRO A 188 0.29 -11.87 19.83
N GLU A 189 -0.56 -12.84 20.16
CA GLU A 189 -0.15 -14.20 20.54
C GLU A 189 0.64 -14.92 19.44
N LEU A 190 0.50 -14.53 18.18
CA LEU A 190 1.25 -15.11 17.07
C LEU A 190 2.74 -14.72 17.06
N GLU A 191 3.15 -13.70 17.82
CA GLU A 191 4.55 -13.25 17.93
C GLU A 191 5.30 -13.32 16.59
N LEU A 192 4.81 -12.59 15.58
CA LEU A 192 5.46 -12.59 14.25
C LEU A 192 6.90 -12.08 14.36
N PRO A 193 7.92 -12.93 14.12
CA PRO A 193 9.32 -12.51 14.21
C PRO A 193 9.58 -11.36 13.25
N LYS A 194 10.20 -10.27 13.74
CA LYS A 194 10.54 -9.09 12.94
C LYS A 194 9.33 -8.48 12.20
N SER A 195 8.13 -8.49 12.82
CA SER A 195 6.90 -7.97 12.21
C SER A 195 7.07 -6.57 11.63
N GLY A 196 7.74 -5.66 12.33
CA GLY A 196 8.04 -4.32 11.84
C GLY A 196 8.83 -4.31 10.52
N PHE A 197 9.83 -5.20 10.38
CA PHE A 197 10.57 -5.34 9.13
C PHE A 197 9.69 -5.92 8.02
N LEU A 198 8.88 -6.95 8.30
CA LEU A 198 8.00 -7.58 7.31
C LEU A 198 6.94 -6.61 6.80
N ILE A 199 6.31 -5.84 7.69
CA ILE A 199 5.36 -4.79 7.33
C ILE A 199 6.05 -3.77 6.42
N MET A 200 7.21 -3.26 6.80
CA MET A 200 7.85 -2.18 6.08
C MET A 200 8.46 -2.61 4.75
N ILE A 201 9.03 -3.81 4.62
CA ILE A 201 9.58 -4.28 3.35
C ILE A 201 8.46 -4.49 2.32
N THR A 202 7.33 -5.05 2.74
CA THR A 202 6.17 -5.23 1.85
C THR A 202 5.54 -3.89 1.48
N TYR A 203 5.38 -2.99 2.43
CA TYR A 203 4.85 -1.64 2.21
C TYR A 203 5.70 -0.78 1.26
N ILE A 204 7.02 -0.69 1.53
CA ILE A 204 7.95 0.09 0.72
C ILE A 204 7.99 -0.46 -0.71
N THR A 205 8.02 -1.79 -0.86
CA THR A 205 7.97 -2.45 -2.17
C THR A 205 6.65 -2.14 -2.89
N ALA A 206 5.52 -2.18 -2.19
CA ALA A 206 4.21 -1.83 -2.74
C ALA A 206 4.19 -0.41 -3.29
N GLN A 207 4.57 0.57 -2.47
CA GLN A 207 4.58 1.99 -2.84
C GLN A 207 5.51 2.27 -4.03
N PHE A 208 6.69 1.66 -4.03
CA PHE A 208 7.64 1.76 -5.14
C PHE A 208 7.06 1.20 -6.44
N LEU A 209 6.53 -0.04 -6.41
CA LEU A 209 6.03 -0.72 -7.61
C LEU A 209 4.78 -0.03 -8.18
N ILE A 210 3.83 0.37 -7.33
CA ILE A 210 2.64 1.09 -7.79
C ILE A 210 3.05 2.43 -8.40
N THR A 211 3.86 3.22 -7.71
CA THR A 211 4.30 4.52 -8.21
C THR A 211 5.04 4.38 -9.53
N LYS A 212 6.06 3.52 -9.59
CA LYS A 212 6.84 3.28 -10.80
C LYS A 212 5.95 2.79 -11.95
N GLY A 213 5.08 1.81 -11.67
CA GLY A 213 4.19 1.23 -12.67
C GLY A 213 3.23 2.27 -13.25
N ILE A 214 2.63 3.14 -12.43
CA ILE A 214 1.74 4.20 -12.88
C ILE A 214 2.49 5.27 -13.70
N LEU A 215 3.68 5.68 -13.26
CA LEU A 215 4.49 6.66 -13.99
C LEU A 215 4.92 6.12 -15.36
N GLU A 216 5.36 4.88 -15.44
CA GLU A 216 5.75 4.24 -16.70
C GLU A 216 4.55 3.96 -17.61
N LEU A 217 3.37 3.61 -17.04
CA LEU A 217 2.13 3.42 -17.79
C LEU A 217 1.66 4.70 -18.51
N ASN A 218 1.90 5.87 -17.89
CA ASN A 218 1.49 7.17 -18.38
C ASN A 218 2.63 7.93 -19.09
N LYS A 219 3.80 7.35 -19.24
CA LYS A 219 4.91 7.96 -19.97
C LYS A 219 4.52 8.03 -21.46
N LYS A 220 4.41 9.25 -21.98
CA LYS A 220 4.21 9.45 -23.43
C LYS A 220 5.37 8.78 -24.17
N LYS A 221 5.02 7.89 -25.10
CA LYS A 221 5.97 7.34 -26.07
C LYS A 221 6.46 8.43 -27.02
#